data_4cbfeb06cb78f5e3bdba306020eeb61f
#
_entry.id   4cbfeb06cb78f5e3bdba306020eeb61f
#
_cell.length_a   1.000
_cell.length_b   1.000
_cell.length_c   1.000
_cell.angle_alpha   90.00
_cell.angle_beta   90.00
_cell.angle_gamma   90.00
#
_symmetry.space_group_name_H-M   'P 1'
#
loop_
_entity.id
_entity.type
_entity.pdbx_description
1 polymer ?
#
loop_
_entity_poly.entity_id
_entity_poly.type
_entity_poly.pdbx_seq_one_letter_code
_entity_poly.pdbx_strand_id
1 'polypeptide(L)' 'MIAIIDYGAGNLFSVKNALDFLQKESTITEDVQEIRKADAMILPGVGAFPDAMRMLKEKGLDKVICEEAQRKPLLGI' A
#
# COMPACT_ATOMS: atom_id res chain seq x y z
N MET A 1 8.40 6.20 7.46
CA MET A 1 8.44 5.03 6.53
C MET A 1 7.12 4.94 5.78
N ILE A 2 7.17 4.65 4.51
CA ILE A 2 5.99 4.52 3.65
C ILE A 2 5.78 3.03 3.38
N ALA A 3 4.56 2.54 3.62
CA ALA A 3 4.21 1.16 3.32
C ALA A 3 3.64 1.07 1.90
N ILE A 4 4.29 0.28 1.05
CA ILE A 4 3.79 -0.05 -0.28
C ILE A 4 3.04 -1.36 -0.13
N ILE A 5 1.73 -1.32 -0.31
CA ILE A 5 0.88 -2.47 0.00
C ILE A 5 1.00 -3.54 -1.07
N ASP A 6 1.46 -4.72 -0.66
CA ASP A 6 1.58 -5.88 -1.54
C ASP A 6 0.30 -6.71 -1.42
N TYR A 7 -0.66 -6.46 -2.30
CA TYR A 7 -1.93 -7.19 -2.30
C TYR A 7 -2.16 -7.97 -3.58
N GLY A 8 -1.12 -8.09 -4.42
CA GLY A 8 -1.17 -8.89 -5.62
C GLY A 8 -1.35 -8.12 -6.92
N ALA A 9 -1.41 -6.80 -6.88
CA ALA A 9 -1.59 -5.97 -8.08
C ALA A 9 -0.58 -4.83 -8.11
N GLY A 10 -0.33 -4.32 -9.31
CA GLY A 10 0.55 -3.17 -9.52
C GLY A 10 2.01 -3.55 -9.66
N ASN A 11 2.81 -2.57 -10.04
CA ASN A 11 4.26 -2.75 -10.19
C ASN A 11 4.97 -2.25 -8.94
N LEU A 12 5.16 -3.15 -7.99
CA LEU A 12 5.73 -2.82 -6.68
C LEU A 12 7.15 -2.28 -6.78
N PHE A 13 7.95 -2.87 -7.66
CA PHE A 13 9.36 -2.47 -7.77
C PHE A 13 9.52 -1.09 -8.41
N SER A 14 8.66 -0.74 -9.37
CA SER A 14 8.68 0.61 -9.95
C SER A 14 8.38 1.67 -8.89
N VAL A 15 7.39 1.42 -8.05
CA VAL A 15 7.05 2.33 -6.96
C VAL A 15 8.19 2.42 -5.95
N LYS A 16 8.75 1.28 -5.56
CA LYS A 16 9.86 1.22 -4.62
C LYS A 16 11.07 1.98 -5.15
N ASN A 17 11.41 1.77 -6.44
CA ASN A 17 12.53 2.45 -7.07
C ASN A 17 12.33 3.95 -7.12
N ALA A 18 11.11 4.42 -7.41
CA ALA A 18 10.80 5.85 -7.43
C ALA A 18 10.99 6.47 -6.05
N LEU A 19 10.55 5.80 -5.00
CA LEU A 19 10.71 6.28 -3.64
C LEU A 19 12.18 6.28 -3.21
N ASP A 20 12.93 5.26 -3.60
CA ASP A 20 14.36 5.19 -3.33
C ASP A 20 15.10 6.34 -4.02
N PHE A 21 14.73 6.64 -5.26
CA PHE A 21 15.29 7.78 -6.00
C PHE A 21 15.03 9.10 -5.27
N LEU A 22 13.85 9.23 -4.68
CA LEU A 22 13.46 10.43 -3.92
C LEU A 22 14.01 10.40 -2.49
N GLN A 23 14.79 9.39 -2.15
CA GLN A 23 15.38 9.20 -0.81
C GLN A 23 14.31 9.10 0.28
N LYS A 24 13.17 8.48 -0.03
CA LYS A 24 12.08 8.23 0.92
C LYS A 24 12.17 6.78 1.41
N GLU A 25 12.20 6.62 2.71
CA GLU A 25 12.19 5.28 3.31
C GLU A 25 10.85 4.61 3.05
N SER A 26 10.89 3.40 2.46
CA SER A 26 9.69 2.66 2.12
C SER A 26 9.93 1.16 2.26
N THR A 27 8.84 0.40 2.40
CA THR A 27 8.89 -1.05 2.44
C THR A 27 7.70 -1.62 1.69
N ILE A 28 7.92 -2.71 0.96
CA ILE A 28 6.85 -3.48 0.32
C ILE A 28 6.37 -4.50 1.35
N THR A 29 5.09 -4.46 1.69
CA THR A 29 4.60 -5.31 2.78
C THR A 29 3.12 -5.65 2.65
N GLU A 30 2.74 -6.80 3.19
CA GLU A 30 1.35 -7.17 3.43
C GLU A 30 1.12 -7.41 4.93
N ASP A 31 2.11 -7.13 5.75
CA ASP A 31 2.05 -7.34 7.20
C ASP A 31 1.23 -6.20 7.85
N VAL A 32 0.16 -6.58 8.54
CA VAL A 32 -0.71 -5.63 9.21
C VAL A 32 0.06 -4.74 10.20
N GLN A 33 1.00 -5.31 10.93
CA GLN A 33 1.76 -4.55 11.92
C GLN A 33 2.66 -3.50 11.26
N GLU A 34 3.28 -3.83 10.15
CA GLU A 34 4.09 -2.87 9.41
C GLU A 34 3.23 -1.75 8.81
N ILE A 35 2.05 -2.10 8.30
CA ILE A 35 1.11 -1.12 7.76
C ILE A 35 0.67 -0.15 8.87
N ARG A 36 0.40 -0.67 10.06
CA ARG A 36 -0.02 0.18 11.18
C ARG A 36 1.09 1.12 11.66
N LYS A 37 2.34 0.69 11.56
CA LYS A 37 3.49 1.51 11.97
C LYS A 37 3.90 2.56 10.94
N ALA A 38 3.50 2.40 9.68
CA ALA A 38 3.91 3.30 8.62
C ALA A 38 3.30 4.69 8.79
N ASP A 39 4.00 5.70 8.27
CA ASP A 39 3.53 7.09 8.29
C ASP A 39 2.58 7.39 7.14
N ALA A 40 2.65 6.61 6.07
CA ALA A 40 1.81 6.75 4.89
C ALA A 40 1.73 5.42 4.17
N MET A 41 0.73 5.28 3.29
CA MET A 41 0.51 4.07 2.51
C MET A 41 0.42 4.38 1.03
N ILE A 42 0.94 3.48 0.20
CA ILE A 42 0.76 3.54 -1.25
C ILE A 42 0.07 2.24 -1.67
N LEU A 43 -1.00 2.39 -2.44
CA LEU A 43 -1.77 1.27 -2.98
C LEU A 43 -1.57 1.25 -4.49
N PRO A 44 -0.63 0.44 -5.00
CA PRO A 44 -0.37 0.39 -6.44
C PRO A 44 -1.43 -0.44 -7.17
N GLY A 45 -1.60 -0.17 -8.46
CA GLY A 45 -2.48 -0.98 -9.31
C GLY A 45 -3.97 -0.70 -9.16
N VAL A 46 -4.35 0.53 -8.77
CA VAL A 46 -5.78 0.86 -8.56
C VAL A 46 -6.53 1.21 -9.84
N GLY A 47 -5.91 1.03 -11.02
CA GLY A 47 -6.56 1.32 -12.30
C GLY A 47 -7.83 0.52 -12.52
N ALA A 48 -7.94 -0.69 -11.97
CA ALA A 48 -9.16 -1.49 -11.96
C ALA A 48 -9.64 -1.59 -10.51
N PHE A 49 -10.25 -0.53 -10.01
CA PHE A 49 -10.60 -0.38 -8.60
C PHE A 49 -11.42 -1.55 -8.02
N PRO A 50 -12.46 -2.06 -8.72
CA PRO A 50 -13.22 -3.21 -8.17
C PRO A 50 -12.35 -4.45 -7.97
N ASP A 51 -11.42 -4.72 -8.89
CA ASP A 51 -10.49 -5.84 -8.75
C ASP A 51 -9.53 -5.62 -7.59
N ALA A 52 -9.03 -4.40 -7.43
CA ALA A 52 -8.16 -4.05 -6.32
C ALA A 52 -8.85 -4.30 -4.98
N MET A 53 -10.09 -3.86 -4.84
CA MET A 53 -10.85 -4.08 -3.60
C MET A 53 -11.07 -5.56 -3.32
N ARG A 54 -11.37 -6.35 -4.35
CA ARG A 54 -11.53 -7.79 -4.19
C ARG A 54 -10.24 -8.44 -3.70
N MET A 55 -9.11 -8.08 -4.30
CA MET A 55 -7.81 -8.63 -3.91
C MET A 55 -7.43 -8.25 -2.48
N LEU A 56 -7.72 -7.02 -2.08
CA LEU A 56 -7.49 -6.59 -0.70
C LEU A 56 -8.32 -7.41 0.29
N LYS A 57 -9.58 -7.68 -0.04
CA LYS A 57 -10.46 -8.50 0.80
C LYS A 57 -9.94 -9.93 0.92
N GLU A 58 -9.47 -10.50 -0.19
CA GLU A 58 -8.90 -11.84 -0.19
C GLU A 58 -7.67 -11.96 0.70
N LYS A 59 -6.88 -10.89 0.77
CA LYS A 59 -5.71 -10.83 1.65
C LYS A 59 -6.04 -10.44 3.09
N GLY A 60 -7.29 -10.05 3.35
CA GLY A 60 -7.69 -9.56 4.66
C GLY A 60 -7.14 -8.18 5.01
N LEU A 61 -6.78 -7.39 4.00
CA LEU A 61 -6.16 -6.08 4.20
C LEU A 61 -7.13 -4.91 4.09
N ASP A 62 -8.34 -5.15 3.61
CA ASP A 62 -9.31 -4.08 3.37
C ASP A 62 -9.63 -3.29 4.64
N LYS A 63 -9.85 -3.98 5.75
CA LYS A 63 -10.20 -3.33 7.02
C LYS A 63 -9.05 -2.49 7.57
N VAL A 64 -7.84 -3.06 7.60
CA VAL A 64 -6.69 -2.35 8.16
C VAL A 64 -6.36 -1.12 7.32
N ILE A 65 -6.48 -1.21 6.01
CA ILE A 65 -6.21 -0.07 5.13
C ILE A 65 -7.25 1.02 5.35
N CYS A 66 -8.54 0.66 5.46
CA CYS A 66 -9.59 1.64 5.72
C CYS A 66 -9.41 2.32 7.08
N GLU A 67 -9.05 1.56 8.11
CA GLU A 67 -8.80 2.12 9.43
C GLU A 67 -7.60 3.08 9.42
N GLU A 68 -6.50 2.64 8.81
CA GLU A 68 -5.28 3.45 8.80
C GLU A 68 -5.40 4.66 7.88
N ALA A 69 -6.22 4.60 6.83
CA ALA A 69 -6.45 5.74 5.95
C ALA A 69 -7.16 6.90 6.63
N GLN A 70 -7.80 6.66 7.78
CA GLN A 70 -8.39 7.73 8.58
C GLN A 70 -7.34 8.47 9.40
N ARG A 71 -6.15 7.90 9.56
CA ARG A 71 -5.08 8.44 10.40
C ARG A 71 -3.89 8.94 9.60
N LYS A 72 -3.65 8.41 8.41
CA LYS A 72 -2.47 8.69 7.61
C LYS A 72 -2.81 8.76 6.13
N PRO A 73 -1.96 9.43 5.33
CA PRO A 73 -2.22 9.53 3.89
C PRO A 73 -2.20 8.17 3.20
N LEU A 74 -3.10 7.99 2.25
CA LEU A 74 -3.15 6.84 1.35
C LEU A 74 -3.15 7.35 -0.09
N LEU A 75 -2.16 6.94 -0.87
CA LEU A 75 -2.06 7.30 -2.28
C LEU A 75 -2.32 6.06 -3.14
N GLY A 76 -3.30 6.14 -4.03
CA GLY A 76 -3.55 5.10 -5.04
C GLY A 76 -2.88 5.48 -6.35
N ILE A 77 -2.19 4.52 -6.95
CA ILE A 77 -1.56 4.76 -8.25
C ILE A 77 -1.95 3.72 -9.27
#